data_d13a1c7a45434ada55f1b3f8ca20ec4f
#
_entry.id   d13a1c7a45434ada55f1b3f8ca20ec4f
#
_cell.length_a   1.000
_cell.length_b   1.000
_cell.length_c   1.000
_cell.angle_alpha   90.00
_cell.angle_beta   90.00
_cell.angle_gamma   90.00
#
_symmetry.space_group_name_H-M   'P 1'
#
loop_
_entity.id
_entity.type
_entity.pdbx_description
1 polymer ?
#
loop_
_entity_poly.entity_id
_entity_poly.type
_entity_poly.pdbx_seq_one_letter_code
_entity_poly.pdbx_strand_id
1 'polypeptide(L)'
;MLVRSEQEAMFVACEMESTAVQLYTRALQLLDQLGRKNDPVYPAIEKMLMEEKGHLFRFRSLYHGLDEADEQQLSLAAIGEGLLFEGGLMGAARRGLLKDPESLLDFAIASERSSAQKYREFAQAAQSEEARQALLLIAGEEEGHLMELEAEKVR
;
A
#
# COMPACT_ATOMS: atom_id res chain seq x y z
N MET A 1 10.93 -13.67 9.91
CA MET A 1 10.21 -13.32 8.68
C MET A 1 8.73 -13.21 8.98
N LEU A 2 8.09 -12.15 8.50
CA LEU A 2 6.67 -11.89 8.76
C LEU A 2 5.77 -13.00 8.20
N VAL A 3 6.01 -13.42 6.95
CA VAL A 3 5.19 -14.42 6.28
C VAL A 3 5.98 -15.71 6.09
N ARG A 4 5.27 -16.85 6.20
CA ARG A 4 5.86 -18.20 6.09
C ARG A 4 5.26 -19.00 4.96
N SER A 5 4.24 -18.50 4.28
CA SER A 5 3.55 -19.20 3.21
C SER A 5 3.07 -18.19 2.17
N GLU A 6 2.75 -18.71 1.00
CA GLU A 6 2.19 -17.89 -0.07
C GLU A 6 0.88 -17.24 0.34
N GLN A 7 -0.01 -17.95 1.03
CA GLN A 7 -1.30 -17.40 1.43
C GLN A 7 -1.16 -16.33 2.51
N GLU A 8 -0.19 -16.48 3.43
CA GLU A 8 0.14 -15.43 4.38
C GLU A 8 0.66 -14.19 3.66
N ALA A 9 1.53 -14.38 2.66
CA ALA A 9 2.04 -13.28 1.86
C ALA A 9 0.92 -12.56 1.10
N MET A 10 -0.01 -13.32 0.49
CA MET A 10 -1.14 -12.73 -0.23
C MET A 10 -2.07 -11.96 0.69
N PHE A 11 -2.32 -12.48 1.90
CA PHE A 11 -3.13 -11.78 2.87
C PHE A 11 -2.53 -10.42 3.23
N VAL A 12 -1.26 -10.40 3.61
CA VAL A 12 -0.58 -9.14 4.00
C VAL A 12 -0.52 -8.19 2.81
N ALA A 13 -0.22 -8.69 1.60
CA ALA A 13 -0.21 -7.88 0.40
C ALA A 13 -1.56 -7.21 0.14
N CYS A 14 -2.67 -7.94 0.31
CA CYS A 14 -4.01 -7.38 0.18
C CYS A 14 -4.26 -6.26 1.19
N GLU A 15 -3.83 -6.45 2.44
CA GLU A 15 -3.98 -5.43 3.47
C GLU A 15 -3.15 -4.19 3.16
N MET A 16 -1.93 -4.37 2.66
CA MET A 16 -1.06 -3.26 2.28
C MET A 16 -1.66 -2.46 1.11
N GLU A 17 -2.16 -3.14 0.08
CA GLU A 17 -2.79 -2.47 -1.07
C GLU A 17 -4.09 -1.78 -0.68
N SER A 18 -4.90 -2.40 0.18
CA SER A 18 -6.11 -1.78 0.69
C SER A 18 -5.78 -0.47 1.43
N THR A 19 -4.72 -0.46 2.21
CA THR A 19 -4.24 0.73 2.91
C THR A 19 -3.80 1.80 1.91
N ALA A 20 -3.07 1.42 0.87
CA ALA A 20 -2.64 2.36 -0.17
C ALA A 20 -3.83 2.99 -0.90
N VAL A 21 -4.85 2.19 -1.24
CA VAL A 21 -6.08 2.69 -1.86
C VAL A 21 -6.75 3.75 -0.96
N GLN A 22 -6.85 3.45 0.33
CA GLN A 22 -7.44 4.38 1.30
C GLN A 22 -6.60 5.66 1.42
N LEU A 23 -5.29 5.53 1.46
CA LEU A 23 -4.36 6.66 1.59
C LEU A 23 -4.48 7.61 0.40
N TYR A 24 -4.47 7.09 -0.82
CA TYR A 24 -4.58 7.92 -2.01
C TYR A 24 -5.97 8.53 -2.16
N THR A 25 -7.02 7.79 -1.77
CA THR A 25 -8.38 8.33 -1.72
C THR A 25 -8.44 9.53 -0.78
N ARG A 26 -7.84 9.40 0.40
CA ARG A 26 -7.79 10.49 1.39
C ARG A 26 -7.01 11.69 0.86
N ALA A 27 -5.89 11.43 0.17
CA ALA A 27 -5.08 12.50 -0.42
C ALA A 27 -5.88 13.33 -1.42
N LEU A 28 -6.64 12.66 -2.31
CA LEU A 28 -7.48 13.36 -3.28
C LEU A 28 -8.58 14.17 -2.60
N GLN A 29 -9.19 13.62 -1.55
CA GLN A 29 -10.21 14.32 -0.78
C GLN A 29 -9.65 15.59 -0.15
N LEU A 30 -8.46 15.52 0.44
CA LEU A 30 -7.82 16.68 1.06
C LEU A 30 -7.47 17.76 0.03
N LEU A 31 -6.91 17.36 -1.10
CA LEU A 31 -6.59 18.30 -2.18
C LEU A 31 -7.85 19.00 -2.70
N ASP A 32 -8.95 18.26 -2.86
CA ASP A 32 -10.22 18.81 -3.28
C ASP A 32 -10.76 19.80 -2.26
N GLN A 33 -10.75 19.43 -0.98
CA GLN A 33 -11.23 20.30 0.10
C GLN A 33 -10.43 21.60 0.21
N LEU A 34 -9.15 21.56 -0.15
CA LEU A 34 -8.26 22.73 -0.12
C LEU A 34 -8.30 23.53 -1.42
N GLY A 35 -9.15 23.15 -2.38
CA GLY A 35 -9.23 23.81 -3.68
C GLY A 35 -8.00 23.57 -4.54
N ARG A 36 -7.28 22.48 -4.35
CA ARG A 36 -6.00 22.19 -5.02
C ARG A 36 -6.12 21.11 -6.09
N LYS A 37 -7.27 20.98 -6.74
CA LYS A 37 -7.42 20.05 -7.87
C LYS A 37 -6.50 20.39 -9.05
N ASN A 38 -6.04 21.63 -9.13
CA ASN A 38 -5.11 22.07 -10.18
C ASN A 38 -3.65 21.75 -9.85
N ASP A 39 -3.38 21.24 -8.66
CA ASP A 39 -2.01 20.84 -8.26
C ASP A 39 -1.53 19.71 -9.18
N PRO A 40 -0.30 19.78 -9.71
CA PRO A 40 0.24 18.71 -10.58
C PRO A 40 0.25 17.34 -9.92
N VAL A 41 0.29 17.27 -8.59
CA VAL A 41 0.26 15.98 -7.88
C VAL A 41 -1.10 15.29 -7.98
N TYR A 42 -2.19 16.05 -8.22
CA TYR A 42 -3.55 15.50 -8.23
C TYR A 42 -3.72 14.40 -9.30
N PRO A 43 -3.42 14.66 -10.59
CA PRO A 43 -3.55 13.60 -11.60
C PRO A 43 -2.58 12.44 -11.37
N ALA A 44 -1.40 12.70 -10.79
CA ALA A 44 -0.46 11.64 -10.45
C ALA A 44 -1.07 10.69 -9.40
N ILE A 45 -1.70 11.24 -8.37
CA ILE A 45 -2.35 10.44 -7.33
C ILE A 45 -3.56 9.69 -7.89
N GLU A 46 -4.37 10.32 -8.76
CA GLU A 46 -5.49 9.64 -9.42
C GLU A 46 -5.02 8.40 -10.18
N LYS A 47 -3.94 8.55 -10.94
CA LYS A 47 -3.35 7.44 -11.69
C LYS A 47 -2.89 6.33 -10.75
N MET A 48 -2.18 6.68 -9.69
CA MET A 48 -1.69 5.70 -8.71
C MET A 48 -2.83 4.99 -8.01
N LEU A 49 -3.90 5.71 -7.67
CA LEU A 49 -5.07 5.10 -7.04
C LEU A 49 -5.66 3.99 -7.94
N MET A 50 -5.77 4.25 -9.24
CA MET A 50 -6.27 3.24 -10.17
C MET A 50 -5.35 2.04 -10.25
N GLU A 51 -4.03 2.27 -10.25
CA GLU A 51 -3.05 1.20 -10.30
C GLU A 51 -3.07 0.37 -9.01
N GLU A 52 -3.18 1.03 -7.83
CA GLU A 52 -3.28 0.32 -6.55
C GLU A 52 -4.55 -0.54 -6.46
N LYS A 53 -5.67 -0.05 -7.01
CA LYS A 53 -6.89 -0.86 -7.10
C LYS A 53 -6.68 -2.11 -7.96
N GLY A 54 -5.91 -2.00 -9.04
CA GLY A 54 -5.54 -3.14 -9.88
C GLY A 54 -4.66 -4.12 -9.14
N HIS A 55 -3.69 -3.65 -8.37
CA HIS A 55 -2.82 -4.49 -7.53
C HIS A 55 -3.65 -5.25 -6.50
N LEU A 56 -4.56 -4.55 -5.82
CA LEU A 56 -5.44 -5.17 -4.82
C LEU A 56 -6.29 -6.27 -5.46
N PHE A 57 -6.87 -6.00 -6.62
CA PHE A 57 -7.65 -7.00 -7.35
C PHE A 57 -6.79 -8.23 -7.67
N ARG A 58 -5.56 -8.01 -8.14
CA ARG A 58 -4.65 -9.10 -8.50
C ARG A 58 -4.31 -9.96 -7.28
N PHE A 59 -3.94 -9.34 -6.16
CA PHE A 59 -3.62 -10.09 -4.94
C PHE A 59 -4.85 -10.82 -4.37
N ARG A 60 -6.01 -10.19 -4.40
CA ARG A 60 -7.26 -10.84 -3.96
C ARG A 60 -7.56 -12.09 -4.78
N SER A 61 -7.28 -12.05 -6.09
CA SER A 61 -7.50 -13.21 -6.94
C SER A 61 -6.59 -14.38 -6.61
N LEU A 62 -5.47 -14.11 -5.96
CA LEU A 62 -4.48 -15.12 -5.57
C LEU A 62 -4.62 -15.54 -4.10
N TYR A 63 -5.41 -14.81 -3.32
CA TYR A 63 -5.65 -15.13 -1.91
C TYR A 63 -6.84 -16.09 -1.81
N HIS A 64 -6.61 -17.26 -1.20
CA HIS A 64 -7.63 -18.31 -1.10
C HIS A 64 -8.19 -18.45 0.31
N GLY A 65 -7.68 -17.70 1.27
CA GLY A 65 -8.19 -17.67 2.62
C GLY A 65 -7.26 -18.30 3.65
N LEU A 66 -7.31 -17.76 4.85
CA LEU A 66 -6.65 -18.27 6.05
C LEU A 66 -7.70 -18.31 7.17
N ASP A 67 -7.38 -19.00 8.27
CA ASP A 67 -8.20 -18.92 9.46
C ASP A 67 -8.21 -17.48 10.00
N GLU A 68 -9.36 -17.06 10.54
CA GLU A 68 -9.51 -15.70 11.07
C GLU A 68 -8.46 -15.37 12.13
N ALA A 69 -8.11 -16.34 12.99
CA ALA A 69 -7.08 -16.14 14.01
C ALA A 69 -5.72 -15.86 13.38
N ASP A 70 -5.38 -16.55 12.29
CA ASP A 70 -4.12 -16.33 11.57
C ASP A 70 -4.11 -14.98 10.90
N GLU A 71 -5.24 -14.56 10.31
CA GLU A 71 -5.37 -13.24 9.70
C GLU A 71 -5.16 -12.14 10.73
N GLN A 72 -5.77 -12.28 11.91
CA GLN A 72 -5.61 -11.28 12.98
C GLN A 72 -4.17 -11.18 13.47
N GLN A 73 -3.50 -12.31 13.63
CA GLN A 73 -2.09 -12.33 14.06
C GLN A 73 -1.18 -11.68 13.01
N LEU A 74 -1.42 -11.96 11.73
CA LEU A 74 -0.64 -11.36 10.65
C LEU A 74 -0.86 -9.85 10.58
N SER A 75 -2.10 -9.39 10.73
CA SER A 75 -2.40 -7.95 10.75
C SER A 75 -1.66 -7.25 11.89
N LEU A 76 -1.69 -7.84 13.10
CA LEU A 76 -0.98 -7.28 14.26
C LEU A 76 0.54 -7.25 14.02
N ALA A 77 1.09 -8.32 13.46
CA ALA A 77 2.52 -8.37 13.15
C ALA A 77 2.90 -7.34 12.09
N ALA A 78 2.07 -7.15 11.06
CA ALA A 78 2.29 -6.14 10.01
C ALA A 78 2.25 -4.73 10.58
N ILE A 79 1.32 -4.45 11.51
CA ILE A 79 1.29 -3.18 12.24
C ILE A 79 2.60 -2.98 13.00
N GLY A 80 3.07 -4.02 13.70
CA GLY A 80 4.32 -3.96 14.45
C GLY A 80 5.54 -3.68 13.59
N GLU A 81 5.53 -4.09 12.32
CA GLU A 81 6.60 -3.81 11.37
C GLU A 81 6.40 -2.48 10.61
N GLY A 82 5.35 -1.74 10.93
CA GLY A 82 5.10 -0.44 10.29
C GLY A 82 4.48 -0.51 8.90
N LEU A 83 4.00 -1.67 8.50
CA LEU A 83 3.39 -1.86 7.17
C LEU A 83 1.93 -1.43 7.12
N LEU A 84 1.25 -1.44 8.26
CA LEU A 84 -0.16 -1.05 8.39
C LEU A 84 -0.31 -0.08 9.55
N PHE A 85 -1.32 0.77 9.49
CA PHE A 85 -1.63 1.69 10.58
C PHE A 85 -2.44 0.98 11.68
N GLU A 86 -2.06 1.20 12.93
CA GLU A 86 -2.87 0.75 14.06
C GLU A 86 -4.22 1.44 14.03
N GLY A 87 -5.30 0.67 14.09
CA GLY A 87 -6.65 1.17 13.93
C GLY A 87 -7.00 1.56 12.50
N GLY A 88 -6.16 1.17 11.52
CA GLY A 88 -6.34 1.48 10.11
C GLY A 88 -6.07 2.95 9.79
N LEU A 89 -6.44 3.35 8.58
CA LEU A 89 -6.24 4.73 8.13
C LEU A 89 -7.02 5.73 8.99
N MET A 90 -8.22 5.37 9.43
CA MET A 90 -9.03 6.23 10.29
C MET A 90 -8.36 6.46 11.65
N GLY A 91 -7.72 5.43 12.20
CA GLY A 91 -6.93 5.56 13.43
C GLY A 91 -5.79 6.53 13.26
N ALA A 92 -5.05 6.43 12.15
CA ALA A 92 -3.96 7.36 11.83
C ALA A 92 -4.48 8.80 11.68
N ALA A 93 -5.61 8.98 10.99
CA ALA A 93 -6.22 10.29 10.81
C ALA A 93 -6.64 10.91 12.14
N ARG A 94 -7.22 10.12 13.04
CA ARG A 94 -7.63 10.57 14.38
C ARG A 94 -6.44 11.01 15.24
N ARG A 95 -5.27 10.42 15.02
CA ARG A 95 -4.03 10.81 15.71
C ARG A 95 -3.36 12.03 15.06
N GLY A 96 -3.96 12.61 14.03
CA GLY A 96 -3.44 13.80 13.35
C GLY A 96 -2.26 13.51 12.41
N LEU A 97 -2.04 12.26 12.05
CA LEU A 97 -0.89 11.88 11.21
C LEU A 97 -1.08 12.22 9.72
N LEU A 98 -2.33 12.29 9.25
CA LEU A 98 -2.66 12.45 7.84
C LEU A 98 -3.52 13.70 7.62
N LYS A 99 -3.11 14.82 8.21
CA LYS A 99 -3.95 16.03 8.25
C LYS A 99 -3.72 17.00 7.09
N ASP A 100 -2.59 16.90 6.39
CA ASP A 100 -2.26 17.80 5.28
C ASP A 100 -1.65 17.01 4.11
N PRO A 101 -1.66 17.60 2.89
CA PRO A 101 -1.13 16.91 1.71
C PRO A 101 0.35 16.55 1.82
N GLU A 102 1.15 17.36 2.49
CA GLU A 102 2.58 17.14 2.63
C GLU A 102 2.85 15.90 3.49
N SER A 103 2.15 15.75 4.63
CA SER A 103 2.30 14.56 5.47
C SER A 103 1.78 13.31 4.77
N LEU A 104 0.68 13.42 4.01
CA LEU A 104 0.19 12.30 3.20
C LEU A 104 1.20 11.87 2.15
N LEU A 105 1.85 12.84 1.49
CA LEU A 105 2.88 12.54 0.50
C LEU A 105 4.07 11.81 1.14
N ASP A 106 4.50 12.24 2.32
CA ASP A 106 5.58 11.57 3.04
C ASP A 106 5.21 10.14 3.42
N PHE A 107 3.98 9.92 3.90
CA PHE A 107 3.49 8.58 4.19
C PHE A 107 3.40 7.71 2.93
N ALA A 108 2.94 8.29 1.82
CA ALA A 108 2.85 7.57 0.55
C ALA A 108 4.24 7.13 0.08
N ILE A 109 5.24 8.00 0.16
CA ILE A 109 6.62 7.68 -0.21
C ILE A 109 7.14 6.53 0.64
N ALA A 110 6.96 6.61 1.96
CA ALA A 110 7.40 5.55 2.87
C ALA A 110 6.67 4.23 2.58
N SER A 111 5.37 4.30 2.30
CA SER A 111 4.54 3.14 1.98
C SER A 111 4.99 2.45 0.69
N GLU A 112 5.25 3.23 -0.37
CA GLU A 112 5.72 2.68 -1.65
C GLU A 112 7.08 2.00 -1.51
N ARG A 113 7.98 2.61 -0.75
CA ARG A 113 9.30 2.03 -0.48
C ARG A 113 9.18 0.71 0.26
N SER A 114 8.35 0.68 1.31
CA SER A 114 8.11 -0.53 2.11
C SER A 114 7.46 -1.62 1.27
N SER A 115 6.46 -1.27 0.45
CA SER A 115 5.76 -2.23 -0.40
C SER A 115 6.69 -2.87 -1.42
N ALA A 116 7.51 -2.07 -2.10
CA ALA A 116 8.46 -2.61 -3.07
C ALA A 116 9.42 -3.61 -2.42
N GLN A 117 9.94 -3.27 -1.25
CA GLN A 117 10.85 -4.14 -0.53
C GLN A 117 10.14 -5.41 -0.04
N LYS A 118 8.98 -5.27 0.58
CA LYS A 118 8.25 -6.40 1.16
C LYS A 118 7.73 -7.38 0.11
N TYR A 119 7.25 -6.88 -1.02
CA TYR A 119 6.78 -7.78 -2.06
C TYR A 119 7.91 -8.64 -2.64
N ARG A 120 9.14 -8.12 -2.69
CA ARG A 120 10.30 -8.93 -3.07
C ARG A 120 10.61 -9.99 -2.02
N GLU A 121 10.50 -9.66 -0.72
CA GLU A 121 10.66 -10.65 0.35
C GLU A 121 9.56 -11.70 0.26
N PHE A 122 8.32 -11.29 0.07
CA PHE A 122 7.17 -12.20 -0.02
C PHE A 122 7.29 -13.15 -1.20
N ALA A 123 7.92 -12.72 -2.29
CA ALA A 123 8.15 -13.57 -3.46
C ALA A 123 8.97 -14.82 -3.10
N GLN A 124 9.80 -14.75 -2.06
CA GLN A 124 10.57 -15.90 -1.59
C GLN A 124 9.68 -16.95 -0.93
N ALA A 125 8.52 -16.55 -0.37
CA ALA A 125 7.56 -17.47 0.24
C ALA A 125 6.56 -18.03 -0.77
N ALA A 126 6.54 -17.51 -2.00
CA ALA A 126 5.60 -17.95 -3.02
C ALA A 126 5.93 -19.36 -3.50
N GLN A 127 4.92 -20.21 -3.58
CA GLN A 127 5.05 -21.59 -4.04
C GLN A 127 4.65 -21.75 -5.50
N SER A 128 3.80 -20.85 -6.00
CA SER A 128 3.40 -20.86 -7.41
C SER A 128 4.17 -19.79 -8.17
N GLU A 129 4.46 -20.06 -9.43
CA GLU A 129 5.11 -19.09 -10.32
C GLU A 129 4.22 -17.86 -10.53
N GLU A 130 2.91 -18.07 -10.60
CA GLU A 130 1.95 -16.99 -10.78
C GLU A 130 2.01 -15.97 -9.64
N ALA A 131 2.02 -16.45 -8.38
CA ALA A 131 2.10 -15.58 -7.22
C ALA A 131 3.45 -14.87 -7.16
N ARG A 132 4.54 -15.60 -7.43
CA ARG A 132 5.87 -15.02 -7.42
C ARG A 132 6.01 -13.91 -8.45
N GLN A 133 5.55 -14.14 -9.67
CA GLN A 133 5.62 -13.15 -10.73
C GLN A 133 4.74 -11.93 -10.42
N ALA A 134 3.55 -12.13 -9.86
CA ALA A 134 2.69 -11.02 -9.45
C ALA A 134 3.38 -10.13 -8.42
N LEU A 135 3.99 -10.73 -7.40
CA LEU A 135 4.70 -9.98 -6.35
C LEU A 135 5.88 -9.20 -6.92
N LEU A 136 6.67 -9.82 -7.79
CA LEU A 136 7.84 -9.15 -8.37
C LEU A 136 7.44 -8.04 -9.35
N LEU A 137 6.43 -8.27 -10.17
CA LEU A 137 5.94 -7.27 -11.11
C LEU A 137 5.38 -6.06 -10.36
N ILE A 138 4.56 -6.30 -9.35
CA ILE A 138 3.94 -5.23 -8.58
C ILE A 138 5.01 -4.48 -7.76
N ALA A 139 6.02 -5.18 -7.23
CA ALA A 139 7.15 -4.52 -6.56
C ALA A 139 7.83 -3.51 -7.49
N GLY A 140 8.03 -3.85 -8.77
CA GLY A 140 8.58 -2.94 -9.77
C GLY A 140 7.70 -1.74 -10.03
N GLU A 141 6.38 -1.93 -10.08
CA GLU A 141 5.42 -0.84 -10.24
C GLU A 141 5.39 0.10 -9.03
N GLU A 142 5.53 -0.47 -7.82
CA GLU A 142 5.62 0.34 -6.60
C GLU A 142 6.89 1.21 -6.60
N GLU A 143 8.00 0.71 -7.12
CA GLU A 143 9.21 1.53 -7.31
C GLU A 143 8.97 2.68 -8.27
N GLY A 144 8.20 2.45 -9.33
CA GLY A 144 7.80 3.52 -10.25
C GLY A 144 6.98 4.59 -9.55
N HIS A 145 6.01 4.19 -8.73
CA HIS A 145 5.23 5.12 -7.92
C HIS A 145 6.12 5.92 -6.97
N LEU A 146 7.06 5.26 -6.32
CA LEU A 146 8.01 5.91 -5.41
C LEU A 146 8.77 7.03 -6.13
N MET A 147 9.28 6.74 -7.32
CA MET A 147 10.02 7.74 -8.11
C MET A 147 9.12 8.91 -8.52
N GLU A 148 7.88 8.64 -8.93
CA GLU A 148 6.94 9.70 -9.29
C GLU A 148 6.60 10.59 -8.09
N LEU A 149 6.37 9.99 -6.91
CA LEU A 149 6.05 10.74 -5.69
C LEU A 149 7.23 11.59 -5.23
N GLU A 150 8.44 11.04 -5.29
CA GLU A 150 9.65 11.80 -4.94
C GLU A 150 9.85 12.99 -5.90
N ALA A 151 9.56 12.82 -7.19
CA ALA A 151 9.62 13.91 -8.16
C ALA A 151 8.59 15.00 -7.84
N GLU A 152 7.38 14.65 -7.43
CA GLU A 152 6.37 15.62 -7.04
C GLU A 152 6.76 16.38 -5.76
N LYS A 153 7.48 15.73 -4.85
CA LYS A 153 7.90 16.36 -3.59
C LYS A 153 8.92 17.48 -3.81
N VAL A 154 9.74 17.41 -4.84
CA VAL A 154 10.78 18.41 -5.10
C VAL A 154 10.33 19.54 -6.02
N ARG A 155 9.07 19.56 -6.45
CA ARG A 155 8.52 20.64 -7.28
C ARG A 155 8.25 21.92 -6.49
#